data_2e901dd5d71eb32199b7971a84317e2a
#
_entry.id   2e901dd5d71eb32199b7971a84317e2a
#
_cell.length_a   1.000
_cell.length_b   1.000
_cell.length_c   1.000
_cell.angle_alpha   90.00
_cell.angle_beta   90.00
_cell.angle_gamma   90.00
#
_symmetry.space_group_name_H-M   'P 1'
#
loop_
_entity.id
_entity.type
_entity.pdbx_description
1 polymer ?
#
loop_
_entity_poly.entity_id
_entity_poly.type
_entity_poly.pdbx_seq_one_letter_code
_entity_poly.pdbx_strand_id
1 'polypeptide(L)'
;MFASVLLAVTIAFPKASARLPYVQKCYMSGAVESGVTNIVVQGKNVPVYKTGGWVTMLDLVEGDNLVEIKAGDFTTNHTVRVARRPVPSRAPKKKKDYKKLPYAEDYPRALVTPDNPAGRIVVLDPGHGGSEDSGALSPHGWCEKDANLALSTATRDCLIKRGYKVIMTRESDVAVSLYDRPRVACSNENVIAFISVHHNAPNYDVDPRRVRYTSVYAWNDFGATLASAINAEMGAALKGDIPNSGVKRANFVVMRNPEVASCLIETDFITTPEGEEAIWDPKRIGRIADAIAEGLDKWYKGEWSDWRGSNPRPQH
;
A
#
# COMPACT_ATOMS: atom_id res chain seq x y z
N MET A 1 -4.07 37.15 26.35
CA MET A 1 -4.75 36.09 25.63
C MET A 1 -4.10 35.98 24.25
N PHE A 2 -3.08 35.16 24.07
CA PHE A 2 -2.53 34.86 22.74
C PHE A 2 -3.46 33.87 22.08
N ALA A 3 -4.29 34.29 21.15
CA ALA A 3 -4.95 33.39 20.25
C ALA A 3 -3.84 32.72 19.42
N SER A 4 -3.62 31.43 19.65
CA SER A 4 -2.87 30.61 18.72
C SER A 4 -3.60 30.69 17.38
N VAL A 5 -2.98 31.36 16.40
CA VAL A 5 -3.42 31.27 15.00
C VAL A 5 -3.17 29.81 14.62
N LEU A 6 -4.17 28.95 14.77
CA LEU A 6 -4.15 27.64 14.16
C LEU A 6 -4.01 27.85 12.64
N LEU A 7 -3.12 27.11 12.02
CA LEU A 7 -2.97 27.12 10.57
C LEU A 7 -4.29 26.61 9.98
N ALA A 8 -5.06 27.46 9.35
CA ALA A 8 -6.35 27.10 8.75
C ALA A 8 -6.24 26.06 7.63
N VAL A 9 -5.03 25.84 7.10
CA VAL A 9 -4.74 24.87 6.01
C VAL A 9 -3.45 24.14 6.29
N THR A 10 -3.50 22.80 6.27
CA THR A 10 -2.32 21.95 6.24
C THR A 10 -2.14 21.33 4.86
N ILE A 11 -0.88 21.12 4.44
CA ILE A 11 -0.54 20.50 3.16
C ILE A 11 0.23 19.23 3.47
N ALA A 12 -0.36 18.09 3.10
CA ALA A 12 0.25 16.79 3.29
C ALA A 12 1.18 16.44 2.13
N PHE A 13 0.75 16.73 0.90
CA PHE A 13 1.52 16.40 -0.30
C PHE A 13 1.29 17.43 -1.43
N PRO A 14 2.33 17.78 -2.22
CA PRO A 14 3.74 17.52 -1.92
C PRO A 14 4.25 18.33 -0.73
N LYS A 15 5.23 17.83 0.02
CA LYS A 15 5.84 18.57 1.14
C LYS A 15 6.55 19.84 0.62
N ALA A 16 6.63 20.88 1.42
CA ALA A 16 7.16 22.21 1.06
C ALA A 16 8.58 22.21 0.45
N SER A 17 9.41 21.23 0.75
CA SER A 17 10.78 21.12 0.21
C SER A 17 10.93 20.00 -0.82
N ALA A 18 9.83 19.32 -1.17
CA ALA A 18 9.90 18.17 -2.07
C ALA A 18 10.28 18.60 -3.49
N ARG A 19 11.21 17.85 -4.08
CA ARG A 19 11.56 17.98 -5.48
C ARG A 19 10.89 16.86 -6.27
N LEU A 20 9.89 17.20 -7.05
CA LEU A 20 9.23 16.25 -7.94
C LEU A 20 10.11 15.93 -9.15
N PRO A 21 10.00 14.72 -9.74
CA PRO A 21 10.55 14.45 -11.06
C PRO A 21 9.93 15.40 -12.09
N TYR A 22 10.41 15.37 -13.34
CA TYR A 22 9.76 16.14 -14.39
C TYR A 22 8.33 15.65 -14.62
N VAL A 23 7.37 16.45 -14.22
CA VAL A 23 5.93 16.21 -14.40
C VAL A 23 5.24 17.55 -14.74
N GLN A 24 4.22 17.49 -15.58
CA GLN A 24 3.40 18.66 -15.95
C GLN A 24 2.15 18.78 -15.08
N LYS A 25 1.81 17.73 -14.38
CA LYS A 25 0.70 17.66 -13.41
C LYS A 25 1.13 16.91 -12.18
N CYS A 26 0.57 17.32 -11.04
CA CYS A 26 0.76 16.60 -9.78
C CYS A 26 -0.47 16.81 -8.91
N TYR A 27 -0.92 15.78 -8.21
CA TYR A 27 -1.94 16.01 -7.20
C TYR A 27 -1.35 16.75 -6.00
N MET A 28 -2.20 17.50 -5.34
CA MET A 28 -1.91 18.16 -4.06
C MET A 28 -3.03 17.82 -3.10
N SER A 29 -2.67 17.48 -1.88
CA SER A 29 -3.62 17.13 -0.83
C SER A 29 -3.29 17.80 0.49
N GLY A 30 -4.30 17.94 1.33
CA GLY A 30 -4.18 18.53 2.63
C GLY A 30 -5.48 18.50 3.41
N ALA A 31 -5.52 19.19 4.52
CA ALA A 31 -6.69 19.34 5.35
C ALA A 31 -6.90 20.79 5.80
N VAL A 32 -8.12 21.10 6.16
CA VAL A 32 -8.54 22.39 6.72
C VAL A 32 -9.33 22.15 8.00
N GLU A 33 -9.48 23.21 8.79
CA GLU A 33 -10.28 23.18 10.00
C GLU A 33 -11.77 22.96 9.72
N SER A 34 -12.45 22.47 10.76
CA SER A 34 -13.90 22.27 10.73
C SER A 34 -14.66 23.55 10.34
N GLY A 35 -15.62 23.40 9.42
CA GLY A 35 -16.45 24.50 8.94
C GLY A 35 -16.04 25.10 7.60
N VAL A 36 -14.86 24.81 7.09
CA VAL A 36 -14.45 25.18 5.72
C VAL A 36 -15.00 24.16 4.74
N THR A 37 -15.82 24.57 3.80
CA THR A 37 -16.47 23.68 2.82
C THR A 37 -15.79 23.66 1.45
N ASN A 38 -15.01 24.69 1.14
CA ASN A 38 -14.21 24.77 -0.08
C ASN A 38 -12.97 25.64 0.14
N ILE A 39 -11.97 25.38 -0.66
CA ILE A 39 -10.76 26.20 -0.76
C ILE A 39 -10.50 26.58 -2.20
N VAL A 40 -9.64 27.56 -2.44
CA VAL A 40 -9.18 27.93 -3.79
C VAL A 40 -7.70 27.59 -3.90
N VAL A 41 -7.33 26.77 -4.87
CA VAL A 41 -5.93 26.38 -5.15
C VAL A 41 -5.61 26.74 -6.61
N GLN A 42 -4.57 27.52 -6.84
CA GLN A 42 -4.25 28.06 -8.19
C GLN A 42 -5.47 28.67 -8.88
N GLY A 43 -6.30 29.42 -8.16
CA GLY A 43 -7.52 30.04 -8.70
C GLY A 43 -8.70 29.08 -8.99
N LYS A 44 -8.57 27.78 -8.69
CA LYS A 44 -9.61 26.78 -8.89
C LYS A 44 -10.30 26.45 -7.56
N ASN A 45 -11.64 26.38 -7.56
CA ASN A 45 -12.39 25.90 -6.39
C ASN A 45 -12.13 24.40 -6.18
N VAL A 46 -11.80 24.03 -4.96
CA VAL A 46 -11.54 22.67 -4.54
C VAL A 46 -12.48 22.34 -3.38
N PRO A 47 -13.34 21.30 -3.51
CA PRO A 47 -14.24 20.90 -2.45
C PRO A 47 -13.46 20.32 -1.27
N VAL A 48 -13.92 20.66 -0.07
CA VAL A 48 -13.47 20.06 1.18
C VAL A 48 -14.44 18.95 1.55
N TYR A 49 -13.91 17.80 1.88
CA TYR A 49 -14.71 16.64 2.30
C TYR A 49 -15.17 16.78 3.75
N LYS A 50 -16.14 15.97 4.15
CA LYS A 50 -16.68 15.98 5.52
C LYS A 50 -15.62 15.79 6.62
N THR A 51 -14.52 15.12 6.29
CA THR A 51 -13.37 14.93 7.18
C THR A 51 -12.50 16.17 7.35
N GLY A 52 -12.69 17.22 6.52
CA GLY A 52 -11.79 18.36 6.41
C GLY A 52 -10.67 18.16 5.38
N GLY A 53 -10.49 16.96 4.87
CA GLY A 53 -9.50 16.65 3.83
C GLY A 53 -9.89 17.23 2.47
N TRP A 54 -8.89 17.54 1.66
CA TRP A 54 -9.06 18.00 0.28
C TRP A 54 -7.96 17.46 -0.63
N VAL A 55 -8.27 17.33 -1.91
CA VAL A 55 -7.31 16.90 -2.93
C VAL A 55 -7.63 17.58 -4.27
N THR A 56 -6.59 17.98 -4.99
CA THR A 56 -6.72 18.62 -6.31
C THR A 56 -5.55 18.29 -7.22
N MET A 57 -5.68 18.57 -8.51
CA MET A 57 -4.59 18.50 -9.48
C MET A 57 -4.02 19.87 -9.77
N LEU A 58 -2.70 19.99 -9.61
CA LEU A 58 -1.93 21.17 -10.01
C LEU A 58 -1.48 21.03 -11.46
N ASP A 59 -1.46 22.15 -12.18
CA ASP A 59 -0.72 22.30 -13.43
C ASP A 59 0.67 22.88 -13.08
N LEU A 60 1.74 22.24 -13.52
CA LEU A 60 3.11 22.55 -13.14
C LEU A 60 4.01 22.77 -14.36
N VAL A 61 5.04 23.60 -14.15
CA VAL A 61 6.12 23.81 -15.12
C VAL A 61 7.47 23.43 -14.50
N GLU A 62 8.49 23.28 -15.32
CA GLU A 62 9.87 23.07 -14.86
C GLU A 62 10.33 24.19 -13.94
N GLY A 63 11.01 23.87 -12.84
CA GLY A 63 11.48 24.82 -11.85
C GLY A 63 10.54 24.98 -10.66
N ASP A 64 10.55 26.16 -10.07
CA ASP A 64 9.77 26.49 -8.89
C ASP A 64 8.38 27.00 -9.30
N ASN A 65 7.34 26.36 -8.77
CA ASN A 65 5.94 26.71 -8.96
C ASN A 65 5.38 27.24 -7.63
N LEU A 66 4.95 28.48 -7.62
CA LEU A 66 4.29 29.08 -6.45
C LEU A 66 2.79 28.77 -6.53
N VAL A 67 2.29 28.02 -5.58
CA VAL A 67 0.88 27.60 -5.47
C VAL A 67 0.21 28.43 -4.39
N GLU A 68 -0.68 29.34 -4.78
CA GLU A 68 -1.52 30.06 -3.85
C GLU A 68 -2.69 29.19 -3.40
N ILE A 69 -2.97 29.19 -2.09
CA ILE A 69 -4.07 28.45 -1.46
C ILE A 69 -4.83 29.42 -0.57
N LYS A 70 -6.15 29.51 -0.79
CA LYS A 70 -7.07 30.35 -0.01
C LYS A 70 -8.14 29.51 0.65
N ALA A 71 -8.36 29.74 1.95
CA ALA A 71 -9.42 29.12 2.73
C ALA A 71 -10.10 30.17 3.58
N GLY A 72 -11.30 30.61 3.18
CA GLY A 72 -11.93 31.80 3.76
C GLY A 72 -11.03 33.03 3.61
N ASP A 73 -10.76 33.71 4.71
CA ASP A 73 -9.89 34.92 4.75
C ASP A 73 -8.39 34.56 4.83
N PHE A 74 -8.06 33.28 5.02
CA PHE A 74 -6.67 32.83 5.10
C PHE A 74 -6.09 32.57 3.70
N THR A 75 -4.89 33.09 3.46
CA THR A 75 -4.13 32.88 2.22
C THR A 75 -2.72 32.44 2.56
N THR A 76 -2.25 31.39 1.93
CA THR A 76 -0.88 30.90 2.03
C THR A 76 -0.31 30.55 0.66
N ASN A 77 1.01 30.50 0.59
CA ASN A 77 1.73 30.10 -0.62
C ASN A 77 2.58 28.86 -0.34
N HIS A 78 2.56 27.92 -1.27
CA HIS A 78 3.33 26.70 -1.21
C HIS A 78 4.19 26.56 -2.46
N THR A 79 5.49 26.31 -2.30
CA THR A 79 6.39 26.16 -3.44
C THR A 79 6.56 24.69 -3.77
N VAL A 80 6.21 24.32 -5.01
CA VAL A 80 6.44 22.99 -5.58
C VAL A 80 7.56 23.07 -6.60
N ARG A 81 8.62 22.31 -6.39
CA ARG A 81 9.78 22.30 -7.29
C ARG A 81 9.76 21.10 -8.21
N VAL A 82 9.79 21.34 -9.52
CA VAL A 82 9.81 20.31 -10.56
C VAL A 82 11.19 20.21 -11.20
N ALA A 83 11.73 19.00 -11.32
CA ALA A 83 13.02 18.77 -11.96
C ALA A 83 12.98 19.17 -13.44
N ARG A 84 14.17 19.44 -14.01
CA ARG A 84 14.33 19.69 -15.45
C ARG A 84 13.88 18.47 -16.27
N ARG A 85 13.31 18.76 -17.43
CA ARG A 85 12.97 17.73 -18.40
C ARG A 85 14.22 16.92 -18.75
N PRO A 86 14.20 15.58 -18.62
CA PRO A 86 15.34 14.77 -19.01
C PRO A 86 15.64 14.97 -20.50
N VAL A 87 16.89 15.33 -20.83
CA VAL A 87 17.33 15.31 -22.21
C VAL A 87 17.47 13.84 -22.64
N PRO A 88 16.83 13.43 -23.74
CA PRO A 88 16.96 12.05 -24.22
C PRO A 88 18.45 11.70 -24.40
N SER A 89 18.92 10.69 -23.68
CA SER A 89 20.28 10.17 -23.87
C SER A 89 20.37 9.58 -25.28
N ARG A 90 21.31 10.07 -26.10
CA ARG A 90 21.62 9.50 -27.41
C ARG A 90 22.29 8.12 -27.32
N ALA A 91 22.75 7.72 -26.14
CA ALA A 91 23.32 6.40 -25.95
C ALA A 91 22.21 5.34 -25.98
N PRO A 92 22.33 4.29 -26.79
CA PRO A 92 21.40 3.18 -26.74
C PRO A 92 21.45 2.63 -25.31
N LYS A 93 20.28 2.59 -24.63
CA LYS A 93 20.20 1.91 -23.34
C LYS A 93 20.67 0.48 -23.58
N LYS A 94 21.83 0.09 -23.05
CA LYS A 94 22.22 -1.32 -22.98
C LYS A 94 21.01 -2.04 -22.39
N LYS A 95 20.38 -2.95 -23.18
CA LYS A 95 19.39 -3.86 -22.62
C LYS A 95 20.09 -4.51 -21.43
N LYS A 96 19.62 -4.23 -20.21
CA LYS A 96 20.03 -5.00 -19.05
C LYS A 96 19.56 -6.41 -19.38
N ASP A 97 20.50 -7.33 -19.62
CA ASP A 97 20.21 -8.75 -19.61
C ASP A 97 19.73 -9.06 -18.19
N TYR A 98 18.43 -8.97 -18.00
CA TYR A 98 17.82 -9.62 -16.87
C TYR A 98 18.06 -11.11 -17.10
N LYS A 99 19.06 -11.69 -16.41
CA LYS A 99 19.16 -13.14 -16.31
C LYS A 99 17.75 -13.65 -16.07
N LYS A 100 17.28 -14.54 -16.95
CA LYS A 100 15.99 -15.21 -16.74
C LYS A 100 15.98 -15.66 -15.29
N LEU A 101 15.08 -15.07 -14.49
CA LEU A 101 14.85 -15.55 -13.15
C LEU A 101 14.38 -16.99 -13.29
N PRO A 102 14.84 -17.91 -12.45
CA PRO A 102 14.39 -19.30 -12.52
C PRO A 102 12.85 -19.31 -12.54
N TYR A 103 12.28 -20.12 -13.42
CA TYR A 103 10.82 -20.28 -13.50
C TYR A 103 10.33 -21.12 -12.32
N ALA A 104 9.04 -21.04 -12.01
CA ALA A 104 8.37 -21.77 -10.94
C ALA A 104 8.58 -23.30 -10.97
N GLU A 105 9.00 -23.83 -12.11
CA GLU A 105 9.34 -25.25 -12.30
C GLU A 105 10.58 -25.68 -11.52
N ASP A 106 11.45 -24.74 -11.13
CA ASP A 106 12.69 -24.98 -10.41
C ASP A 106 12.55 -24.95 -8.88
N TYR A 107 11.33 -24.67 -8.38
CA TYR A 107 11.08 -24.57 -6.94
C TYR A 107 10.46 -25.85 -6.37
N PRO A 108 10.88 -26.28 -5.16
CA PRO A 108 10.31 -27.49 -4.54
C PRO A 108 8.80 -27.32 -4.34
N ARG A 109 8.06 -28.24 -4.94
CA ARG A 109 6.59 -28.23 -5.01
C ARG A 109 5.90 -28.81 -3.78
N ALA A 110 6.48 -28.93 -2.66
CA ALA A 110 5.87 -29.70 -1.60
C ALA A 110 5.79 -28.95 -0.28
N LEU A 111 4.71 -28.24 -0.09
CA LEU A 111 4.14 -28.17 1.24
C LEU A 111 3.08 -29.28 1.33
N VAL A 112 3.49 -30.47 1.78
CA VAL A 112 2.53 -31.43 2.34
C VAL A 112 1.99 -30.77 3.59
N THR A 113 0.76 -30.32 3.53
CA THR A 113 0.10 -29.63 4.63
C THR A 113 -0.50 -30.67 5.56
N PRO A 114 0.01 -30.84 6.79
CA PRO A 114 -0.74 -31.53 7.83
C PRO A 114 -2.05 -30.79 8.07
N ASP A 115 -3.12 -31.49 8.42
CA ASP A 115 -4.44 -30.92 8.74
C ASP A 115 -4.42 -29.93 9.92
N ASN A 116 -3.29 -29.81 10.60
CA ASN A 116 -3.12 -28.95 11.78
C ASN A 116 -2.10 -27.83 11.51
N PRO A 117 -2.50 -26.53 11.58
CA PRO A 117 -1.59 -25.40 11.43
C PRO A 117 -0.62 -25.22 12.62
N ALA A 118 -0.78 -25.97 13.71
CA ALA A 118 0.04 -25.84 14.90
C ALA A 118 1.54 -25.99 14.59
N GLY A 119 2.32 -24.96 14.90
CA GLY A 119 3.74 -24.90 14.59
C GLY A 119 4.10 -24.27 13.26
N ARG A 120 3.15 -24.02 12.37
CA ARG A 120 3.38 -23.28 11.12
C ARG A 120 3.49 -21.79 11.38
N ILE A 121 4.43 -21.17 10.72
CA ILE A 121 4.76 -19.77 10.92
C ILE A 121 4.32 -18.96 9.69
N VAL A 122 3.63 -17.87 9.93
CA VAL A 122 3.32 -16.84 8.94
C VAL A 122 4.14 -15.60 9.26
N VAL A 123 4.84 -15.08 8.28
CA VAL A 123 5.53 -13.78 8.43
C VAL A 123 4.62 -12.68 7.90
N LEU A 124 4.31 -11.71 8.75
CA LEU A 124 3.64 -10.48 8.37
C LEU A 124 4.66 -9.36 8.28
N ASP A 125 4.62 -8.62 7.19
CA ASP A 125 5.51 -7.50 6.92
C ASP A 125 4.72 -6.20 6.83
N PRO A 126 4.56 -5.44 7.93
CA PRO A 126 4.01 -4.09 7.85
C PRO A 126 4.94 -3.21 7.02
N GLY A 127 4.52 -2.81 5.81
CA GLY A 127 5.34 -2.00 4.91
C GLY A 127 5.78 -0.67 5.53
N HIS A 128 6.89 -0.11 5.05
CA HIS A 128 7.49 1.13 5.54
C HIS A 128 7.92 1.07 7.03
N GLY A 129 8.23 2.20 7.65
CA GLY A 129 8.55 2.30 9.07
C GLY A 129 9.78 3.18 9.36
N GLY A 130 9.83 3.74 10.57
CA GLY A 130 10.85 4.68 11.02
C GLY A 130 10.64 6.10 10.50
N SER A 131 11.55 7.00 10.85
CA SER A 131 11.44 8.43 10.55
C SER A 131 11.60 8.76 9.06
N GLU A 132 12.35 7.94 8.32
CA GLU A 132 12.75 8.23 6.93
C GLU A 132 11.81 7.61 5.89
N ASP A 133 10.99 6.63 6.27
CA ASP A 133 10.09 5.94 5.36
C ASP A 133 8.64 5.91 5.90
N SER A 134 7.93 6.99 5.65
CA SER A 134 6.52 7.12 6.05
C SER A 134 5.55 6.34 5.16
N GLY A 135 5.99 5.89 3.97
CA GLY A 135 5.07 5.52 2.89
C GLY A 135 4.29 6.73 2.36
N ALA A 136 3.15 6.47 1.75
CA ALA A 136 2.23 7.48 1.28
C ALA A 136 1.59 8.26 2.44
N LEU A 137 1.08 9.47 2.11
CA LEU A 137 0.42 10.34 3.09
C LEU A 137 -1.05 10.54 2.74
N SER A 138 -1.89 10.49 3.75
CA SER A 138 -3.29 10.90 3.64
C SER A 138 -3.43 12.43 3.55
N PRO A 139 -4.62 12.96 3.21
CA PRO A 139 -4.87 14.40 3.23
C PRO A 139 -4.58 15.08 4.58
N HIS A 140 -4.81 14.39 5.70
CA HIS A 140 -4.45 14.89 7.04
C HIS A 140 -2.97 14.67 7.42
N GLY A 141 -2.17 14.06 6.52
CA GLY A 141 -0.75 13.79 6.75
C GLY A 141 -0.50 12.51 7.57
N TRP A 142 -1.50 11.66 7.77
CA TRP A 142 -1.31 10.35 8.39
C TRP A 142 -0.50 9.45 7.46
N CYS A 143 0.38 8.65 8.06
CA CYS A 143 1.36 7.89 7.32
C CYS A 143 0.86 6.48 7.00
N GLU A 144 1.16 6.00 5.82
CA GLU A 144 0.87 4.62 5.39
C GLU A 144 1.50 3.59 6.35
N LYS A 145 2.73 3.84 6.84
CA LYS A 145 3.42 2.95 7.78
C LYS A 145 2.59 2.62 9.02
N ASP A 146 1.80 3.57 9.52
CA ASP A 146 0.99 3.41 10.73
C ASP A 146 -0.25 2.56 10.43
N ALA A 147 -0.89 2.79 9.28
CA ALA A 147 -2.01 1.99 8.81
C ALA A 147 -1.58 0.53 8.52
N ASN A 148 -0.41 0.35 7.91
CA ASN A 148 0.17 -0.97 7.65
C ASN A 148 0.41 -1.74 8.95
N LEU A 149 0.93 -1.07 9.98
CA LEU A 149 1.16 -1.68 11.29
C LEU A 149 -0.16 -2.05 11.98
N ALA A 150 -1.15 -1.16 11.95
CA ALA A 150 -2.45 -1.40 12.57
C ALA A 150 -3.17 -2.61 11.94
N LEU A 151 -3.23 -2.68 10.60
CA LEU A 151 -3.84 -3.81 9.90
C LEU A 151 -3.05 -5.11 10.12
N SER A 152 -1.71 -5.06 10.06
CA SER A 152 -0.89 -6.25 10.30
C SER A 152 -1.05 -6.79 11.71
N THR A 153 -1.20 -5.91 12.71
CA THR A 153 -1.47 -6.30 14.10
C THR A 153 -2.81 -7.02 14.23
N ALA A 154 -3.86 -6.47 13.61
CA ALA A 154 -5.17 -7.11 13.58
C ALA A 154 -5.12 -8.48 12.85
N THR A 155 -4.41 -8.55 11.73
CA THR A 155 -4.22 -9.81 10.97
C THR A 155 -3.45 -10.84 11.79
N ARG A 156 -2.40 -10.44 12.50
CA ARG A 156 -1.67 -11.31 13.45
C ARG A 156 -2.62 -11.96 14.44
N ASP A 157 -3.47 -11.15 15.06
CA ASP A 157 -4.40 -11.64 16.08
C ASP A 157 -5.45 -12.62 15.50
N CYS A 158 -5.90 -12.41 14.26
CA CYS A 158 -6.77 -13.33 13.55
C CYS A 158 -6.06 -14.66 13.22
N LEU A 159 -4.80 -14.61 12.78
CA LEU A 159 -3.99 -15.81 12.48
C LEU A 159 -3.67 -16.63 13.74
N ILE A 160 -3.33 -15.97 14.84
CA ILE A 160 -3.08 -16.64 16.13
C ILE A 160 -4.34 -17.39 16.61
N LYS A 161 -5.52 -16.78 16.48
CA LYS A 161 -6.80 -17.43 16.81
C LYS A 161 -7.07 -18.69 15.96
N ARG A 162 -6.51 -18.76 14.74
CA ARG A 162 -6.59 -19.91 13.84
C ARG A 162 -5.47 -20.95 14.08
N GLY A 163 -4.60 -20.72 15.06
CA GLY A 163 -3.57 -21.69 15.49
C GLY A 163 -2.20 -21.51 14.81
N TYR A 164 -2.01 -20.47 13.98
CA TYR A 164 -0.72 -20.15 13.39
C TYR A 164 0.20 -19.46 14.40
N LYS A 165 1.51 -19.67 14.25
CA LYS A 165 2.52 -18.78 14.84
C LYS A 165 2.75 -17.61 13.87
N VAL A 166 2.92 -16.42 14.41
CA VAL A 166 3.16 -15.21 13.59
C VAL A 166 4.46 -14.55 14.00
N ILE A 167 5.27 -14.19 13.01
CA ILE A 167 6.42 -13.32 13.15
C ILE A 167 6.13 -12.06 12.37
N MET A 168 6.31 -10.89 12.98
CA MET A 168 6.21 -9.61 12.30
C MET A 168 7.60 -9.06 12.01
N THR A 169 7.83 -8.48 10.82
CA THR A 169 9.11 -7.84 10.48
C THR A 169 9.37 -6.60 11.34
N ARG A 170 8.31 -5.96 11.82
CA ARG A 170 8.32 -4.92 12.85
C ARG A 170 7.01 -4.93 13.64
N GLU A 171 7.08 -4.58 14.91
CA GLU A 171 5.93 -4.47 15.83
C GLU A 171 5.74 -3.04 16.35
N SER A 172 6.58 -2.13 15.89
CA SER A 172 6.55 -0.70 16.24
C SER A 172 7.00 0.15 15.05
N ASP A 173 7.05 1.47 15.23
CA ASP A 173 7.54 2.39 14.20
C ASP A 173 9.07 2.42 14.14
N VAL A 174 9.64 1.36 13.59
CA VAL A 174 11.09 1.21 13.38
C VAL A 174 11.40 0.96 11.91
N ALA A 175 12.56 1.44 11.47
CA ALA A 175 13.06 1.19 10.12
C ALA A 175 13.53 -0.26 9.98
N VAL A 176 13.05 -0.96 8.97
CA VAL A 176 13.53 -2.29 8.58
C VAL A 176 13.98 -2.22 7.13
N SER A 177 15.21 -2.63 6.87
CA SER A 177 15.77 -2.65 5.53
C SER A 177 14.89 -3.47 4.57
N LEU A 178 14.68 -2.94 3.36
CA LEU A 178 13.89 -3.61 2.32
C LEU A 178 14.38 -5.04 2.00
N TYR A 179 15.69 -5.28 2.14
CA TYR A 179 16.31 -6.58 1.88
C TYR A 179 16.26 -7.53 3.09
N ASP A 180 16.09 -7.00 4.30
CA ASP A 180 16.03 -7.84 5.50
C ASP A 180 14.61 -8.40 5.73
N ARG A 181 13.58 -7.73 5.24
CA ARG A 181 12.19 -8.17 5.36
C ARG A 181 11.97 -9.61 4.84
N PRO A 182 12.32 -9.95 3.59
CA PRO A 182 12.15 -11.33 3.10
C PRO A 182 13.09 -12.33 3.77
N ARG A 183 14.23 -11.90 4.32
CA ARG A 183 15.16 -12.79 5.07
C ARG A 183 14.54 -13.38 6.32
N VAL A 184 13.62 -12.65 6.97
CA VAL A 184 12.87 -13.18 8.12
C VAL A 184 12.13 -14.45 7.75
N ALA A 185 11.56 -14.52 6.53
CA ALA A 185 10.86 -15.71 6.06
C ALA A 185 11.80 -16.88 5.75
N CYS A 186 13.03 -16.60 5.30
CA CYS A 186 14.02 -17.64 4.99
C CYS A 186 14.75 -18.18 6.22
N SER A 187 14.61 -17.54 7.38
CA SER A 187 15.37 -17.90 8.60
C SER A 187 14.80 -19.10 9.35
N ASN A 188 13.64 -19.60 8.96
CA ASN A 188 12.97 -20.69 9.65
C ASN A 188 12.21 -21.58 8.66
N GLU A 189 12.54 -22.87 8.63
CA GLU A 189 11.93 -23.86 7.74
C GLU A 189 10.42 -24.10 7.93
N ASN A 190 9.88 -23.71 9.10
CA ASN A 190 8.45 -23.80 9.36
C ASN A 190 7.64 -22.61 8.84
N VAL A 191 8.29 -21.62 8.20
CA VAL A 191 7.60 -20.49 7.58
C VAL A 191 6.92 -20.97 6.30
N ILE A 192 5.59 -20.83 6.25
CA ILE A 192 4.77 -21.24 5.11
C ILE A 192 4.39 -20.08 4.19
N ALA A 193 4.28 -18.87 4.72
CA ALA A 193 3.85 -17.69 3.97
C ALA A 193 4.52 -16.42 4.46
N PHE A 194 4.76 -15.49 3.52
CA PHE A 194 5.17 -14.11 3.77
C PHE A 194 4.13 -13.17 3.16
N ILE A 195 3.53 -12.31 3.98
CA ILE A 195 2.47 -11.39 3.57
C ILE A 195 2.91 -9.97 3.93
N SER A 196 3.24 -9.16 2.92
CA SER A 196 3.52 -7.74 3.08
C SER A 196 2.22 -6.94 2.97
N VAL A 197 2.01 -6.01 3.89
CA VAL A 197 0.77 -5.24 4.02
C VAL A 197 1.04 -3.77 3.74
N HIS A 198 0.31 -3.22 2.78
CA HIS A 198 0.44 -1.85 2.28
C HIS A 198 -0.92 -1.19 2.03
N HIS A 199 -0.88 0.14 1.90
CA HIS A 199 -1.96 0.98 1.41
C HIS A 199 -1.46 1.83 0.23
N ASN A 200 -2.18 1.79 -0.85
CA ASN A 200 -1.77 2.29 -2.15
C ASN A 200 -1.77 3.82 -2.24
N ALA A 201 -1.02 4.32 -3.22
CA ALA A 201 -1.08 5.69 -3.69
C ALA A 201 -0.92 5.70 -5.23
N PRO A 202 -1.57 6.61 -5.95
CA PRO A 202 -1.37 6.75 -7.38
C PRO A 202 -0.02 7.43 -7.69
N ASN A 203 0.40 7.34 -8.94
CA ASN A 203 1.50 8.18 -9.42
C ASN A 203 1.15 9.67 -9.28
N TYR A 204 2.15 10.52 -9.21
CA TYR A 204 2.00 11.97 -8.98
C TYR A 204 1.05 12.66 -9.96
N ASP A 205 1.04 12.23 -11.21
CA ASP A 205 0.27 12.79 -12.32
C ASP A 205 -1.14 12.22 -12.48
N VAL A 206 -1.52 11.27 -11.62
CA VAL A 206 -2.84 10.66 -11.59
C VAL A 206 -3.71 11.32 -10.53
N ASP A 207 -4.94 11.68 -10.89
CA ASP A 207 -5.91 12.23 -9.95
C ASP A 207 -6.36 11.14 -8.94
N PRO A 208 -6.01 11.27 -7.65
CA PRO A 208 -6.36 10.26 -6.64
C PRO A 208 -7.86 9.97 -6.55
N ARG A 209 -8.70 10.97 -6.82
CA ARG A 209 -10.18 10.86 -6.77
C ARG A 209 -10.77 9.89 -7.81
N ARG A 210 -9.96 9.50 -8.81
CA ARG A 210 -10.36 8.61 -9.92
C ARG A 210 -9.81 7.19 -9.78
N VAL A 211 -9.01 6.94 -8.76
CA VAL A 211 -8.28 5.66 -8.61
C VAL A 211 -8.43 5.16 -7.20
N ARG A 212 -9.28 4.15 -7.03
CA ARG A 212 -9.48 3.49 -5.74
C ARG A 212 -9.87 2.03 -5.98
N TYR A 213 -9.05 1.10 -5.50
CA TYR A 213 -9.27 -0.35 -5.58
C TYR A 213 -8.40 -1.10 -4.59
N THR A 214 -8.77 -2.34 -4.27
CA THR A 214 -7.88 -3.31 -3.61
C THR A 214 -7.20 -4.22 -4.64
N SER A 215 -6.00 -4.68 -4.35
CA SER A 215 -5.27 -5.67 -5.17
C SER A 215 -4.26 -6.44 -4.34
N VAL A 216 -3.87 -7.62 -4.82
CA VAL A 216 -2.79 -8.42 -4.23
C VAL A 216 -1.74 -8.69 -5.29
N TYR A 217 -0.48 -8.49 -4.94
CA TYR A 217 0.65 -8.67 -5.85
C TYR A 217 1.41 -9.95 -5.51
N ALA A 218 1.93 -10.61 -6.54
CA ALA A 218 2.81 -11.75 -6.44
C ALA A 218 3.98 -11.64 -7.41
N TRP A 219 5.14 -12.19 -7.04
CA TRP A 219 6.31 -12.22 -7.91
C TRP A 219 6.34 -13.46 -8.80
N ASN A 220 6.08 -14.64 -8.24
CA ASN A 220 6.12 -15.92 -8.92
C ASN A 220 4.78 -16.67 -8.84
N ASP A 221 4.69 -17.84 -9.46
CA ASP A 221 3.45 -18.62 -9.48
C ASP A 221 3.10 -19.18 -8.09
N PHE A 222 4.10 -19.53 -7.29
CA PHE A 222 3.87 -19.99 -5.93
C PHE A 222 3.24 -18.90 -5.05
N GLY A 223 3.81 -17.69 -5.07
CA GLY A 223 3.19 -16.54 -4.40
C GLY A 223 1.80 -16.18 -4.95
N ALA A 224 1.55 -16.42 -6.24
CA ALA A 224 0.25 -16.12 -6.83
C ALA A 224 -0.86 -17.06 -6.35
N THR A 225 -0.55 -18.27 -5.92
CA THR A 225 -1.54 -19.17 -5.31
C THR A 225 -2.05 -18.59 -3.99
N LEU A 226 -1.13 -18.14 -3.12
CA LEU A 226 -1.47 -17.45 -1.88
C LEU A 226 -2.22 -16.15 -2.15
N ALA A 227 -1.71 -15.34 -3.08
CA ALA A 227 -2.33 -14.06 -3.47
C ALA A 227 -3.76 -14.25 -3.96
N SER A 228 -4.05 -15.32 -4.71
CA SER A 228 -5.39 -15.62 -5.24
C SER A 228 -6.38 -15.95 -4.12
N ALA A 229 -5.97 -16.77 -3.18
CA ALA A 229 -6.81 -17.13 -2.05
C ALA A 229 -7.13 -15.90 -1.16
N ILE A 230 -6.12 -15.12 -0.81
CA ILE A 230 -6.31 -13.90 -0.02
C ILE A 230 -7.16 -12.87 -0.79
N ASN A 231 -6.89 -12.67 -2.09
CA ASN A 231 -7.64 -11.71 -2.91
C ASN A 231 -9.12 -12.06 -3.03
N ALA A 232 -9.47 -13.35 -3.08
CA ALA A 232 -10.86 -13.80 -3.14
C ALA A 232 -11.63 -13.38 -1.88
N GLU A 233 -11.07 -13.65 -0.70
CA GLU A 233 -11.69 -13.31 0.58
C GLU A 233 -11.73 -11.79 0.82
N MET A 234 -10.67 -11.08 0.49
CA MET A 234 -10.65 -9.61 0.55
C MET A 234 -11.68 -8.99 -0.38
N GLY A 235 -11.81 -9.52 -1.60
CA GLY A 235 -12.82 -9.06 -2.56
C GLY A 235 -14.25 -9.28 -2.06
N ALA A 236 -14.51 -10.37 -1.35
CA ALA A 236 -15.79 -10.62 -0.70
C ALA A 236 -16.03 -9.67 0.49
N ALA A 237 -15.03 -9.49 1.35
CA ALA A 237 -15.11 -8.61 2.53
C ALA A 237 -15.29 -7.12 2.19
N LEU A 238 -14.77 -6.68 1.04
CA LEU A 238 -14.82 -5.30 0.56
C LEU A 238 -15.88 -5.08 -0.54
N LYS A 239 -16.74 -6.09 -0.80
CA LYS A 239 -17.80 -5.99 -1.80
C LYS A 239 -18.76 -4.85 -1.47
N GLY A 240 -18.87 -3.89 -2.39
CA GLY A 240 -19.69 -2.69 -2.21
C GLY A 240 -18.94 -1.50 -1.59
N ASP A 241 -17.77 -1.72 -0.99
CA ASP A 241 -16.92 -0.62 -0.47
C ASP A 241 -16.04 -0.05 -1.60
N ILE A 242 -15.23 -0.92 -2.21
CA ILE A 242 -14.30 -0.56 -3.30
C ILE A 242 -14.17 -1.68 -4.33
N PRO A 243 -13.81 -1.38 -5.58
CA PRO A 243 -13.50 -2.38 -6.59
C PRO A 243 -12.33 -3.28 -6.17
N ASN A 244 -12.41 -4.56 -6.52
CA ASN A 244 -11.27 -5.47 -6.44
C ASN A 244 -10.60 -5.58 -7.81
N SER A 245 -9.32 -5.18 -7.89
CA SER A 245 -8.53 -5.20 -9.13
C SER A 245 -7.79 -6.54 -9.36
N GLY A 246 -8.01 -7.51 -8.48
CA GLY A 246 -7.50 -8.87 -8.63
C GLY A 246 -6.03 -9.03 -8.25
N VAL A 247 -5.48 -10.19 -8.65
CA VAL A 247 -4.07 -10.51 -8.46
C VAL A 247 -3.24 -9.96 -9.61
N LYS A 248 -2.12 -9.32 -9.28
CA LYS A 248 -1.20 -8.69 -10.23
C LYS A 248 0.21 -9.25 -10.07
N ARG A 249 0.98 -9.23 -11.16
CA ARG A 249 2.40 -9.57 -11.12
C ARG A 249 3.23 -8.31 -10.93
N ALA A 250 4.14 -8.36 -9.95
CA ALA A 250 5.11 -7.30 -9.70
C ALA A 250 6.44 -7.85 -9.19
N ASN A 251 7.52 -7.10 -9.43
CA ASN A 251 8.86 -7.47 -9.02
C ASN A 251 9.29 -6.64 -7.79
N PHE A 252 8.47 -6.63 -6.75
CA PHE A 252 8.84 -5.98 -5.49
C PHE A 252 9.88 -6.81 -4.73
N VAL A 253 10.85 -6.14 -4.14
CA VAL A 253 11.99 -6.79 -3.47
C VAL A 253 11.53 -7.73 -2.37
N VAL A 254 10.54 -7.32 -1.58
CA VAL A 254 10.04 -8.07 -0.43
C VAL A 254 9.39 -9.41 -0.80
N MET A 255 8.90 -9.54 -2.05
CA MET A 255 8.27 -10.77 -2.53
C MET A 255 9.23 -11.75 -3.21
N ARG A 256 10.51 -11.38 -3.37
CA ARG A 256 11.51 -12.21 -4.09
C ARG A 256 12.00 -13.36 -3.22
N ASN A 257 11.08 -14.18 -2.78
CA ASN A 257 11.37 -15.38 -2.01
C ASN A 257 10.98 -16.61 -2.84
N PRO A 258 11.95 -17.43 -3.27
CA PRO A 258 11.66 -18.62 -4.06
C PRO A 258 11.09 -19.78 -3.22
N GLU A 259 11.38 -19.85 -1.94
CA GLU A 259 11.09 -21.00 -1.07
C GLU A 259 9.80 -20.82 -0.26
N VAL A 260 9.33 -19.59 -0.09
CA VAL A 260 8.15 -19.25 0.69
C VAL A 260 7.13 -18.54 -0.18
N ALA A 261 5.86 -18.99 -0.15
CA ALA A 261 4.78 -18.28 -0.84
C ALA A 261 4.69 -16.84 -0.32
N SER A 262 4.90 -15.86 -1.21
CA SER A 262 5.02 -14.45 -0.83
C SER A 262 4.08 -13.59 -1.65
N CYS A 263 3.33 -12.71 -0.97
CA CYS A 263 2.46 -11.73 -1.61
C CYS A 263 2.56 -10.36 -0.92
N LEU A 264 2.13 -9.32 -1.64
CA LEU A 264 1.96 -7.97 -1.11
C LEU A 264 0.53 -7.52 -1.35
N ILE A 265 -0.10 -7.04 -0.30
CA ILE A 265 -1.49 -6.60 -0.30
C ILE A 265 -1.52 -5.07 -0.35
N GLU A 266 -2.31 -4.52 -1.26
CA GLU A 266 -2.70 -3.12 -1.33
C GLU A 266 -4.19 -3.02 -1.01
N THR A 267 -4.52 -2.63 0.22
CA THR A 267 -5.90 -2.72 0.71
C THR A 267 -6.80 -1.64 0.19
N ASP A 268 -6.28 -0.42 0.02
CA ASP A 268 -7.00 0.78 -0.42
C ASP A 268 -6.01 1.92 -0.71
N PHE A 269 -6.49 3.05 -1.23
CA PHE A 269 -5.68 4.24 -1.50
C PHE A 269 -5.78 5.23 -0.34
N ILE A 270 -4.67 5.46 0.37
CA ILE A 270 -4.61 6.39 1.51
C ILE A 270 -4.73 7.88 1.09
N THR A 271 -4.51 8.18 -0.17
CA THR A 271 -4.35 9.54 -0.71
C THR A 271 -5.66 10.31 -0.92
N THR A 272 -6.82 9.70 -0.65
CA THR A 272 -8.13 10.36 -0.74
C THR A 272 -8.78 10.49 0.63
N PRO A 273 -9.65 11.48 0.83
CA PRO A 273 -10.40 11.62 2.09
C PRO A 273 -11.26 10.40 2.40
N GLU A 274 -11.88 9.78 1.39
CA GLU A 274 -12.68 8.55 1.57
C GLU A 274 -11.80 7.35 1.90
N GLY A 275 -10.63 7.23 1.28
CA GLY A 275 -9.65 6.19 1.58
C GLY A 275 -9.08 6.35 2.98
N GLU A 276 -8.72 7.57 3.35
CA GLU A 276 -8.26 7.90 4.69
C GLU A 276 -9.27 7.48 5.77
N GLU A 277 -10.55 7.86 5.63
CA GLU A 277 -11.60 7.49 6.58
C GLU A 277 -11.77 5.97 6.65
N ALA A 278 -11.78 5.29 5.50
CA ALA A 278 -11.98 3.85 5.40
C ALA A 278 -10.82 3.03 6.00
N ILE A 279 -9.57 3.50 5.83
CA ILE A 279 -8.36 2.82 6.30
C ILE A 279 -8.29 2.81 7.84
N TRP A 280 -8.82 3.84 8.49
CA TRP A 280 -8.83 3.94 9.95
C TRP A 280 -10.13 3.48 10.62
N ASP A 281 -11.12 2.98 9.86
CA ASP A 281 -12.32 2.37 10.44
C ASP A 281 -11.97 1.01 11.09
N PRO A 282 -12.10 0.87 12.43
CA PRO A 282 -11.75 -0.36 13.13
C PRO A 282 -12.56 -1.58 12.67
N LYS A 283 -13.81 -1.39 12.26
CA LYS A 283 -14.66 -2.47 11.75
C LYS A 283 -14.17 -2.97 10.41
N ARG A 284 -13.75 -2.04 9.55
CA ARG A 284 -13.19 -2.37 8.25
C ARG A 284 -11.82 -3.05 8.38
N ILE A 285 -10.96 -2.55 9.27
CA ILE A 285 -9.67 -3.20 9.61
C ILE A 285 -9.93 -4.64 10.06
N GLY A 286 -10.87 -4.87 10.96
CA GLY A 286 -11.22 -6.21 11.43
C GLY A 286 -11.72 -7.13 10.31
N ARG A 287 -12.58 -6.64 9.40
CA ARG A 287 -13.06 -7.43 8.25
C ARG A 287 -11.92 -7.81 7.30
N ILE A 288 -11.01 -6.87 7.00
CA ILE A 288 -9.87 -7.14 6.11
C ILE A 288 -8.90 -8.11 6.78
N ALA A 289 -8.60 -7.93 8.05
CA ALA A 289 -7.71 -8.79 8.81
C ALA A 289 -8.21 -10.24 8.86
N ASP A 290 -9.52 -10.42 9.09
CA ASP A 290 -10.16 -11.74 9.07
C ASP A 290 -10.14 -12.35 7.68
N ALA A 291 -10.41 -11.57 6.63
CA ALA A 291 -10.35 -12.02 5.23
C ALA A 291 -8.95 -12.47 4.81
N ILE A 292 -7.89 -11.75 5.24
CA ILE A 292 -6.49 -12.17 4.98
C ILE A 292 -6.21 -13.51 5.67
N ALA A 293 -6.62 -13.64 6.93
CA ALA A 293 -6.41 -14.87 7.68
C ALA A 293 -7.22 -16.05 7.12
N GLU A 294 -8.47 -15.83 6.69
CA GLU A 294 -9.32 -16.83 6.04
C GLU A 294 -8.73 -17.25 4.69
N GLY A 295 -8.27 -16.29 3.88
CA GLY A 295 -7.65 -16.60 2.59
C GLY A 295 -6.37 -17.43 2.74
N LEU A 296 -5.54 -17.13 3.73
CA LEU A 296 -4.37 -17.95 4.05
C LEU A 296 -4.79 -19.37 4.51
N ASP A 297 -5.80 -19.48 5.36
CA ASP A 297 -6.28 -20.76 5.88
C ASP A 297 -6.81 -21.64 4.75
N LYS A 298 -7.62 -21.09 3.85
CA LYS A 298 -8.11 -21.79 2.64
C LYS A 298 -6.97 -22.19 1.71
N TRP A 299 -5.98 -21.30 1.51
CA TRP A 299 -4.80 -21.61 0.74
C TRP A 299 -4.04 -22.78 1.34
N TYR A 300 -3.80 -22.75 2.66
CA TYR A 300 -3.09 -23.78 3.39
C TYR A 300 -3.81 -25.13 3.31
N LYS A 301 -5.14 -25.16 3.38
CA LYS A 301 -5.98 -26.38 3.26
C LYS A 301 -6.19 -26.85 1.81
N GLY A 302 -5.74 -26.08 0.82
CA GLY A 302 -6.02 -26.38 -0.59
C GLY A 302 -7.47 -26.10 -1.01
N GLU A 303 -8.21 -25.32 -0.24
CA GLU A 303 -9.63 -24.93 -0.45
C GLU A 303 -9.77 -23.59 -1.18
N TRP A 304 -8.97 -23.36 -2.21
CA TRP A 304 -8.97 -22.11 -2.98
C TRP A 304 -9.02 -22.38 -4.48
N SER A 305 -9.52 -21.43 -5.25
CA SER A 305 -9.45 -21.47 -6.72
C SER A 305 -8.51 -20.37 -7.21
N ASP A 306 -7.75 -20.65 -8.27
CA ASP A 306 -6.98 -19.60 -8.91
C ASP A 306 -7.90 -18.66 -9.70
N TRP A 307 -7.35 -17.53 -10.16
CA TRP A 307 -8.05 -16.54 -10.96
C TRP A 307 -8.55 -17.08 -12.32
N ARG A 308 -8.14 -18.29 -12.73
CA ARG A 308 -8.57 -19.00 -13.93
C ARG A 308 -9.76 -19.94 -13.67
N GLY A 309 -10.24 -20.00 -12.41
CA GLY A 309 -11.30 -20.93 -12.00
C GLY A 309 -10.86 -22.39 -11.89
N SER A 310 -9.57 -22.65 -12.05
CA SER A 310 -8.97 -23.96 -11.78
C SER A 310 -8.46 -23.99 -10.34
N ASN A 311 -8.70 -25.10 -9.66
CA ASN A 311 -8.05 -25.40 -8.38
C ASN A 311 -6.86 -26.34 -8.68
N PRO A 312 -5.67 -25.82 -8.96
CA PRO A 312 -4.51 -26.67 -9.12
C PRO A 312 -4.11 -27.17 -7.74
N ARG A 313 -4.73 -28.28 -7.31
CA ARG A 313 -4.16 -28.99 -6.16
C ARG A 313 -2.70 -29.26 -6.50
N PRO A 314 -1.76 -28.99 -5.57
CA PRO A 314 -0.40 -29.49 -5.74
C PRO A 314 -0.50 -30.99 -6.01
N GLN A 315 -0.15 -31.41 -7.20
CA GLN A 315 -0.02 -32.85 -7.46
C GLN A 315 1.17 -33.31 -6.63
N HIS A 316 0.91 -34.29 -5.78
CA HIS A 316 1.86 -34.93 -4.91
C HIS A 316 3.04 -35.52 -5.68
#